data_4d4e5a10e7ef72612b50277bb720c02b
#
_entry.id   4d4e5a10e7ef72612b50277bb720c02b
#
_cell.length_a   1.000
_cell.length_b   1.000
_cell.length_c   1.000
_cell.angle_alpha   90.00
_cell.angle_beta   90.00
_cell.angle_gamma   90.00
#
_symmetry.space_group_name_H-M   'P 1'
#
loop_
_entity.id
_entity.type
_entity.pdbx_description
1 polymer ?
#
loop_
_entity_poly.entity_id
_entity_poly.type
_entity_poly.pdbx_seq_one_letter_code
_entity_poly.pdbx_strand_id
1 'polypeptide(L)'
;MKHEEIDVIIPVYRPDEKLHRLLLALERQTVKPSRILLVNTERELFDDACLTGTEHVEVIHIRKSEFDHGGTRHMAAEMLPGAFLLFLTQDAIPADDCLIERLYEVFATGRESDRQQPVAAAYARQLPMPDCHVIERYTRSFNYGKESRIKTADDLEMLGIKTFFCSNVCAM
;
A
#
# COMPACT_ATOMS: atom_id res chain seq x y z
N MET A 1 -18.13 -0.64 14.27
CA MET A 1 -16.90 -0.71 15.10
C MET A 1 -16.08 0.54 14.78
N LYS A 2 -15.45 1.15 15.79
CA LYS A 2 -14.53 2.27 15.56
C LYS A 2 -13.25 1.64 15.05
N HIS A 3 -12.91 1.85 13.77
CA HIS A 3 -11.62 1.40 13.22
C HIS A 3 -10.48 2.19 13.86
N GLU A 4 -9.36 1.54 14.10
CA GLU A 4 -8.13 2.22 14.50
C GLU A 4 -7.65 3.11 13.34
N GLU A 5 -6.84 4.13 13.63
CA GLU A 5 -6.36 5.06 12.62
C GLU A 5 -5.46 4.35 11.60
N ILE A 6 -5.75 4.53 10.32
CA ILE A 6 -5.01 3.96 9.21
C ILE A 6 -4.41 5.12 8.42
N ASP A 7 -3.10 5.18 8.38
CA ASP A 7 -2.37 6.18 7.61
C ASP A 7 -1.78 5.55 6.34
N VAL A 8 -1.80 6.29 5.24
CA VAL A 8 -1.33 5.82 3.93
C VAL A 8 -0.06 6.56 3.54
N ILE A 9 0.95 5.83 3.08
CA ILE A 9 2.24 6.37 2.62
C ILE A 9 2.42 6.04 1.15
N ILE A 10 2.65 7.07 0.33
CA ILE A 10 2.83 6.94 -1.11
C ILE A 10 4.08 7.71 -1.53
N PRO A 11 5.21 7.03 -1.81
CA PRO A 11 6.33 7.66 -2.49
C PRO A 11 5.95 8.03 -3.92
N VAL A 12 6.27 9.27 -4.31
CA VAL A 12 5.84 9.86 -5.58
C VAL A 12 7.06 10.41 -6.35
N TYR A 13 7.10 10.14 -7.64
CA TYR A 13 8.07 10.74 -8.55
C TYR A 13 7.43 10.99 -9.91
N ARG A 14 7.44 12.25 -10.37
CA ARG A 14 6.79 12.66 -11.62
C ARG A 14 5.34 12.13 -11.70
N PRO A 15 4.45 12.56 -10.80
CA PRO A 15 3.08 12.08 -10.78
C PRO A 15 2.39 12.33 -12.11
N ASP A 16 1.54 11.39 -12.48
CA ASP A 16 0.65 11.47 -13.64
C ASP A 16 -0.82 11.32 -13.19
N GLU A 17 -1.73 11.21 -14.13
CA GLU A 17 -3.17 11.00 -13.87
C GLU A 17 -3.47 9.78 -12.97
N LYS A 18 -2.56 8.80 -12.93
CA LYS A 18 -2.76 7.60 -12.09
C LYS A 18 -2.73 7.95 -10.59
N LEU A 19 -1.85 8.88 -10.17
CA LEU A 19 -1.84 9.35 -8.78
C LEU A 19 -3.18 9.99 -8.42
N HIS A 20 -3.71 10.87 -9.26
CA HIS A 20 -5.02 11.49 -9.01
C HIS A 20 -6.13 10.43 -8.90
N ARG A 21 -6.17 9.46 -9.82
CA ARG A 21 -7.12 8.33 -9.77
C ARG A 21 -6.96 7.48 -8.52
N LEU A 22 -5.72 7.24 -8.07
CA LEU A 22 -5.45 6.53 -6.82
C LEU A 22 -6.03 7.28 -5.62
N LEU A 23 -5.75 8.59 -5.51
CA LEU A 23 -6.25 9.41 -4.41
C LEU A 23 -7.79 9.43 -4.37
N LEU A 24 -8.45 9.62 -5.51
CA LEU A 24 -9.91 9.54 -5.59
C LEU A 24 -10.45 8.13 -5.25
N ALA A 25 -9.71 7.07 -5.55
CA ALA A 25 -10.10 5.71 -5.16
C ALA A 25 -9.93 5.47 -3.65
N LEU A 26 -8.97 6.12 -3.00
CA LEU A 26 -8.82 6.09 -1.54
C LEU A 26 -9.94 6.84 -0.84
N GLU A 27 -10.42 7.96 -1.41
CA GLU A 27 -11.59 8.69 -0.89
C GLU A 27 -12.90 7.88 -0.95
N ARG A 28 -13.01 6.92 -1.87
CA ARG A 28 -14.20 6.06 -1.99
C ARG A 28 -14.16 4.81 -1.14
N GLN A 29 -13.04 4.53 -0.46
CA GLN A 29 -12.93 3.32 0.37
C GLN A 29 -13.99 3.27 1.47
N THR A 30 -14.52 2.08 1.75
CA THR A 30 -15.48 1.82 2.85
C THR A 30 -14.89 2.15 4.21
N VAL A 31 -13.60 1.87 4.40
CA VAL A 31 -12.79 2.35 5.52
C VAL A 31 -11.81 3.38 4.97
N LYS A 32 -12.03 4.64 5.34
CA LYS A 32 -11.21 5.75 4.84
C LYS A 32 -9.88 5.83 5.58
N PRO A 33 -8.80 6.20 4.90
CA PRO A 33 -7.56 6.56 5.58
C PRO A 33 -7.76 7.80 6.46
N SER A 34 -7.10 7.82 7.61
CA SER A 34 -7.06 9.00 8.49
C SER A 34 -6.18 10.09 7.91
N ARG A 35 -5.09 9.70 7.28
CA ARG A 35 -4.15 10.58 6.57
C ARG A 35 -3.53 9.87 5.37
N ILE A 36 -3.16 10.66 4.37
CA ILE A 36 -2.41 10.22 3.20
C ILE A 36 -1.16 11.09 3.10
N LEU A 37 0.01 10.51 3.30
CA LEU A 37 1.30 11.19 3.18
C LEU A 37 1.93 10.85 1.82
N LEU A 38 2.04 11.86 0.96
CA LEU A 38 2.79 11.77 -0.29
C LEU A 38 4.23 12.21 -0.04
N VAL A 39 5.19 11.35 -0.29
CA VAL A 39 6.62 11.69 -0.26
C VAL A 39 7.08 11.91 -1.68
N ASN A 40 7.01 13.16 -2.14
CA ASN A 40 7.35 13.52 -3.52
C ASN A 40 8.85 13.80 -3.66
N THR A 41 9.43 13.17 -4.67
CA THR A 41 10.83 13.42 -5.07
C THR A 41 10.87 14.51 -6.13
N GLU A 42 11.61 15.59 -5.86
CA GLU A 42 11.76 16.81 -6.67
C GLU A 42 10.47 17.65 -6.76
N ARG A 43 10.42 18.76 -6.00
CA ARG A 43 9.26 19.68 -5.93
C ARG A 43 8.84 20.19 -7.32
N GLU A 44 9.79 20.47 -8.16
CA GLU A 44 9.59 21.05 -9.50
C GLU A 44 8.85 20.09 -10.46
N LEU A 45 8.81 18.80 -10.11
CA LEU A 45 8.13 17.77 -10.90
C LEU A 45 6.74 17.41 -10.37
N PHE A 46 6.26 18.14 -9.34
CA PHE A 46 4.96 17.89 -8.72
C PHE A 46 3.95 18.95 -9.13
N ASP A 47 2.84 18.52 -9.71
CA ASP A 47 1.70 19.37 -10.01
C ASP A 47 0.62 19.20 -8.93
N ASP A 48 0.35 20.28 -8.19
CA ASP A 48 -0.65 20.29 -7.12
C ASP A 48 -2.09 20.05 -7.65
N ALA A 49 -2.31 20.16 -8.96
CA ALA A 49 -3.61 19.84 -9.57
C ALA A 49 -4.03 18.37 -9.35
N CYS A 50 -3.07 17.45 -9.14
CA CYS A 50 -3.37 16.05 -8.84
C CYS A 50 -4.07 15.85 -7.48
N LEU A 51 -4.10 16.87 -6.60
CA LEU A 51 -4.76 16.84 -5.30
C LEU A 51 -6.22 17.34 -5.36
N THR A 52 -6.70 17.74 -6.51
CA THR A 52 -8.05 18.31 -6.64
C THR A 52 -9.13 17.27 -6.25
N GLY A 53 -10.01 17.66 -5.32
CA GLY A 53 -11.12 16.80 -4.86
C GLY A 53 -10.70 15.70 -3.87
N THR A 54 -9.52 15.82 -3.27
CA THR A 54 -9.02 14.90 -2.23
C THR A 54 -8.93 15.60 -0.87
N GLU A 55 -9.13 14.84 0.20
CA GLU A 55 -9.06 15.32 1.57
C GLU A 55 -7.93 14.57 2.32
N HIS A 56 -7.50 15.13 3.45
CA HIS A 56 -6.51 14.49 4.35
C HIS A 56 -5.18 14.11 3.69
N VAL A 57 -4.80 14.78 2.58
CA VAL A 57 -3.55 14.56 1.87
C VAL A 57 -2.52 15.59 2.29
N GLU A 58 -1.38 15.11 2.77
CA GLU A 58 -0.19 15.90 3.08
C GLU A 58 0.92 15.56 2.09
N VAL A 59 1.67 16.57 1.64
CA VAL A 59 2.78 16.37 0.70
C VAL A 59 4.06 16.90 1.31
N ILE A 60 5.07 16.05 1.38
CA ILE A 60 6.44 16.46 1.68
C ILE A 60 7.31 16.27 0.44
N HIS A 61 8.32 17.13 0.29
CA HIS A 61 9.22 17.09 -0.85
C HIS A 61 10.63 16.75 -0.40
N ILE A 62 11.25 15.78 -1.08
CA ILE A 62 12.64 15.39 -0.88
C ILE A 62 13.41 15.56 -2.19
N ARG A 63 14.74 15.71 -2.13
CA ARG A 63 15.60 15.70 -3.30
C ARG A 63 15.83 14.27 -3.78
N LYS A 64 16.12 14.11 -5.07
CA LYS A 64 16.44 12.80 -5.65
C LYS A 64 17.65 12.12 -4.97
N SER A 65 18.61 12.91 -4.50
CA SER A 65 19.76 12.42 -3.74
C SER A 65 19.41 11.87 -2.34
N GLU A 66 18.25 12.22 -1.81
CA GLU A 66 17.75 11.80 -0.49
C GLU A 66 16.83 10.59 -0.59
N PHE A 67 16.40 10.25 -1.81
CA PHE A 67 15.47 9.14 -2.03
C PHE A 67 16.18 7.78 -1.90
N ASP A 68 15.64 6.96 -1.03
CA ASP A 68 15.94 5.53 -0.91
C ASP A 68 14.63 4.76 -0.69
N HIS A 69 14.49 3.61 -1.33
CA HIS A 69 13.23 2.85 -1.29
C HIS A 69 12.78 2.43 0.11
N GLY A 70 13.71 2.01 0.96
CA GLY A 70 13.43 1.62 2.33
C GLY A 70 13.43 2.82 3.28
N GLY A 71 14.51 3.63 3.21
CA GLY A 71 14.71 4.80 4.07
C GLY A 71 13.61 5.84 3.94
N THR A 72 13.14 6.13 2.73
CA THR A 72 12.03 7.07 2.50
C THR A 72 10.72 6.59 3.16
N ARG A 73 10.41 5.30 3.05
CA ARG A 73 9.23 4.72 3.71
C ARG A 73 9.35 4.70 5.22
N HIS A 74 10.53 4.38 5.73
CA HIS A 74 10.82 4.39 7.15
C HIS A 74 10.67 5.78 7.74
N MET A 75 11.29 6.79 7.12
CA MET A 75 11.16 8.20 7.51
C MET A 75 9.68 8.64 7.53
N ALA A 76 8.92 8.30 6.50
CA ALA A 76 7.50 8.63 6.42
C ALA A 76 6.68 7.92 7.52
N ALA A 77 7.01 6.67 7.83
CA ALA A 77 6.37 5.92 8.91
C ALA A 77 6.60 6.55 10.29
N GLU A 78 7.80 7.08 10.55
CA GLU A 78 8.10 7.79 11.80
C GLU A 78 7.32 9.11 11.97
N MET A 79 6.84 9.68 10.88
CA MET A 79 6.04 10.93 10.91
C MET A 79 4.56 10.69 11.21
N LEU A 80 4.09 9.45 11.09
CA LEU A 80 2.67 9.11 11.18
C LEU A 80 2.38 8.30 12.45
N PRO A 81 1.43 8.73 13.30
CA PRO A 81 1.09 8.03 14.55
C PRO A 81 0.01 6.95 14.38
N GLY A 82 -0.45 6.67 13.15
CA GLY A 82 -1.48 5.67 12.89
C GLY A 82 -1.10 4.29 13.44
N ALA A 83 -2.11 3.58 13.95
CA ALA A 83 -1.92 2.21 14.44
C ALA A 83 -1.60 1.22 13.31
N PHE A 84 -2.03 1.56 12.08
CA PHE A 84 -1.76 0.81 10.87
C PHE A 84 -1.22 1.73 9.77
N LEU A 85 -0.17 1.29 9.10
CA LEU A 85 0.44 1.97 7.99
C LEU A 85 0.18 1.19 6.70
N LEU A 86 -0.43 1.82 5.70
CA LEU A 86 -0.62 1.25 4.38
C LEU A 86 0.37 1.88 3.40
N PHE A 87 1.28 1.08 2.88
CA PHE A 87 2.23 1.49 1.84
C PHE A 87 1.67 1.18 0.46
N LEU A 88 1.64 2.20 -0.40
CA LEU A 88 1.23 2.08 -1.80
C LEU A 88 2.31 2.65 -2.73
N THR A 89 2.36 2.17 -3.97
CA THR A 89 3.03 2.91 -5.05
C THR A 89 2.03 3.83 -5.75
N GLN A 90 2.51 4.91 -6.36
CA GLN A 90 1.67 5.95 -6.97
C GLN A 90 0.73 5.46 -8.09
N ASP A 91 0.93 4.24 -8.57
CA ASP A 91 0.18 3.59 -9.65
C ASP A 91 -0.68 2.38 -9.17
N ALA A 92 -0.69 2.10 -7.88
CA ALA A 92 -1.41 0.96 -7.29
C ALA A 92 -2.87 1.30 -7.00
N ILE A 93 -3.68 1.44 -8.04
CA ILE A 93 -5.09 1.80 -7.92
C ILE A 93 -5.90 0.63 -7.35
N PRO A 94 -6.66 0.81 -6.25
CA PRO A 94 -7.58 -0.20 -5.73
C PRO A 94 -8.56 -0.70 -6.80
N ALA A 95 -8.77 -2.01 -6.83
CA ALA A 95 -9.71 -2.62 -7.78
C ALA A 95 -11.18 -2.39 -7.40
N ASP A 96 -11.43 -2.14 -6.10
CA ASP A 96 -12.74 -1.84 -5.53
C ASP A 96 -12.61 -0.93 -4.29
N ASP A 97 -13.73 -0.58 -3.69
CA ASP A 97 -13.78 0.33 -2.56
C ASP A 97 -13.56 -0.36 -1.18
N CYS A 98 -13.17 -1.64 -1.15
CA CYS A 98 -13.01 -2.45 0.07
C CYS A 98 -11.55 -2.86 0.35
N LEU A 99 -10.55 -2.29 -0.32
CA LEU A 99 -9.15 -2.68 -0.14
C LEU A 99 -8.70 -2.50 1.30
N ILE A 100 -8.92 -1.31 1.87
CA ILE A 100 -8.48 -0.96 3.24
C ILE A 100 -9.22 -1.82 4.26
N GLU A 101 -10.52 -1.97 4.12
CA GLU A 101 -11.35 -2.82 5.00
C GLU A 101 -10.82 -4.26 5.04
N ARG A 102 -10.58 -4.87 3.88
CA ARG A 102 -10.07 -6.26 3.80
C ARG A 102 -8.67 -6.42 4.39
N LEU A 103 -7.78 -5.45 4.20
CA LEU A 103 -6.46 -5.49 4.82
C LEU A 103 -6.57 -5.36 6.34
N TYR A 104 -7.45 -4.48 6.83
CA TYR A 104 -7.70 -4.31 8.26
C TYR A 104 -8.30 -5.57 8.91
N GLU A 105 -9.25 -6.22 8.26
CA GLU A 105 -9.85 -7.46 8.73
C GLU A 105 -8.84 -8.58 8.98
N VAL A 106 -7.76 -8.65 8.17
CA VAL A 106 -6.68 -9.63 8.38
C VAL A 106 -6.02 -9.45 9.74
N PHE A 107 -5.79 -8.21 10.17
CA PHE A 107 -5.21 -7.92 11.49
C PHE A 107 -6.22 -8.20 12.62
N ALA A 108 -7.47 -7.85 12.44
CA ALA A 108 -8.53 -8.10 13.42
C ALA A 108 -8.75 -9.61 13.64
N THR A 109 -8.91 -10.37 12.56
CA THR A 109 -9.10 -11.83 12.63
C THR A 109 -7.84 -12.58 13.10
N GLY A 110 -6.66 -12.07 12.79
CA GLY A 110 -5.40 -12.61 13.28
C GLY A 110 -5.22 -12.47 14.79
N ARG A 111 -5.82 -11.45 15.40
CA ARG A 111 -5.86 -11.27 16.87
C ARG A 111 -6.81 -12.25 17.56
N GLU A 112 -7.88 -12.66 16.90
CA GLU A 112 -8.90 -13.58 17.44
C GLU A 112 -8.59 -15.07 17.20
N SER A 113 -7.61 -15.36 16.34
CA SER A 113 -7.24 -16.75 16.04
C SER A 113 -6.42 -17.34 17.20
N ASP A 114 -6.60 -18.65 17.48
CA ASP A 114 -5.77 -19.45 18.41
C ASP A 114 -4.27 -19.49 18.03
N ARG A 115 -3.87 -18.78 16.98
CA ARG A 115 -2.48 -18.61 16.59
C ARG A 115 -1.87 -17.60 17.55
N GLN A 116 -0.92 -18.07 18.33
CA GLN A 116 -0.16 -17.29 19.33
C GLN A 116 0.69 -16.16 18.71
N GLN A 117 0.65 -15.95 17.41
CA GLN A 117 1.47 -14.97 16.71
C GLN A 117 0.59 -13.91 16.01
N PRO A 118 0.81 -12.63 16.32
CA PRO A 118 0.09 -11.55 15.65
C PRO A 118 0.48 -11.46 14.17
N VAL A 119 -0.45 -10.97 13.34
CA VAL A 119 -0.13 -10.61 11.95
C VAL A 119 0.76 -9.38 11.95
N ALA A 120 1.95 -9.50 11.39
CA ALA A 120 2.90 -8.38 11.28
C ALA A 120 2.66 -7.54 10.02
N ALA A 121 2.28 -8.17 8.91
CA ALA A 121 2.00 -7.48 7.65
C ALA A 121 0.96 -8.22 6.83
N ALA A 122 0.14 -7.47 6.10
CA ALA A 122 -0.81 -7.98 5.12
C ALA A 122 -0.58 -7.28 3.78
N TYR A 123 -0.76 -7.99 2.67
CA TYR A 123 -0.61 -7.39 1.34
C TYR A 123 -1.69 -7.82 0.37
N ALA A 124 -2.06 -6.90 -0.52
CA ALA A 124 -3.05 -7.16 -1.53
C ALA A 124 -2.43 -7.80 -2.78
N ARG A 125 -3.23 -8.60 -3.46
CA ARG A 125 -2.90 -9.17 -4.75
C ARG A 125 -2.93 -8.11 -5.85
N GLN A 126 -1.92 -8.09 -6.72
CA GLN A 126 -1.95 -7.26 -7.91
C GLN A 126 -2.76 -7.95 -9.01
N LEU A 127 -3.75 -7.24 -9.53
CA LEU A 127 -4.52 -7.66 -10.69
C LEU A 127 -3.93 -7.06 -11.97
N PRO A 128 -3.90 -7.81 -13.08
CA PRO A 128 -3.50 -7.24 -14.37
C PRO A 128 -4.59 -6.27 -14.87
N MET A 129 -4.17 -5.15 -15.44
CA MET A 129 -5.10 -4.25 -16.14
C MET A 129 -5.75 -4.97 -17.32
N PRO A 130 -7.01 -4.63 -17.68
CA PRO A 130 -7.72 -5.30 -18.78
C PRO A 130 -6.98 -5.24 -20.13
N ASP A 131 -6.28 -4.15 -20.39
CA ASP A 131 -5.52 -3.82 -21.59
C ASP A 131 -4.01 -4.13 -21.51
N CYS A 132 -3.55 -4.76 -20.42
CA CYS A 132 -2.14 -5.05 -20.23
C CYS A 132 -1.62 -6.12 -21.20
N HIS A 133 -0.33 -6.07 -21.47
CA HIS A 133 0.36 -7.08 -22.28
C HIS A 133 0.25 -8.49 -21.69
N VAL A 134 0.25 -9.50 -22.57
CA VAL A 134 0.15 -10.92 -22.19
C VAL A 134 1.23 -11.32 -21.17
N ILE A 135 2.45 -10.80 -21.32
CA ILE A 135 3.57 -11.06 -20.39
C ILE A 135 3.25 -10.52 -19.00
N GLU A 136 2.74 -9.30 -18.90
CA GLU A 136 2.35 -8.71 -17.61
C GLU A 136 1.24 -9.51 -16.95
N ARG A 137 0.21 -9.89 -17.72
CA ARG A 137 -0.90 -10.72 -17.24
C ARG A 137 -0.41 -12.06 -16.70
N TYR A 138 0.49 -12.71 -17.41
CA TYR A 138 1.11 -13.95 -16.97
C TYR A 138 1.91 -13.76 -15.68
N THR A 139 2.78 -12.76 -15.65
CA THR A 139 3.64 -12.46 -14.47
C THR A 139 2.82 -12.18 -13.22
N ARG A 140 1.75 -11.38 -13.34
CA ARG A 140 0.87 -11.09 -12.20
C ARG A 140 0.11 -12.34 -11.76
N SER A 141 -0.42 -13.12 -12.68
CA SER A 141 -1.12 -14.37 -12.35
C SER A 141 -0.19 -15.43 -11.72
N PHE A 142 1.08 -15.45 -12.13
CA PHE A 142 2.09 -16.34 -11.57
C PHE A 142 2.51 -15.95 -10.16
N ASN A 143 2.74 -14.65 -9.93
CA ASN A 143 3.21 -14.13 -8.63
C ASN A 143 2.08 -14.03 -7.60
N TYR A 144 0.85 -13.78 -8.04
CA TYR A 144 -0.30 -13.54 -7.16
C TYR A 144 -1.42 -14.54 -7.46
N GLY A 145 -1.42 -15.65 -6.74
CA GLY A 145 -2.48 -16.67 -6.81
C GLY A 145 -3.85 -16.11 -6.43
N LYS A 146 -4.90 -16.90 -6.70
CA LYS A 146 -6.29 -16.52 -6.34
C LYS A 146 -6.58 -16.72 -4.85
N GLU A 147 -5.88 -17.63 -4.21
CA GLU A 147 -6.10 -18.00 -2.82
C GLU A 147 -5.19 -17.18 -1.90
N SER A 148 -5.76 -16.72 -0.79
CA SER A 148 -5.00 -16.06 0.27
C SER A 148 -4.05 -17.05 0.93
N ARG A 149 -2.85 -16.60 1.27
CA ARG A 149 -1.84 -17.40 1.93
C ARG A 149 -1.27 -16.67 3.13
N ILE A 150 -1.20 -17.38 4.26
CA ILE A 150 -0.45 -16.94 5.42
C ILE A 150 0.95 -17.53 5.32
N LYS A 151 1.95 -16.71 5.60
CA LYS A 151 3.36 -17.08 5.66
C LYS A 151 3.89 -16.81 7.06
N THR A 152 4.67 -17.73 7.58
CA THR A 152 5.30 -17.66 8.90
C THR A 152 6.81 -17.89 8.78
N ALA A 153 7.54 -17.71 9.86
CA ALA A 153 8.98 -18.03 9.88
C ALA A 153 9.26 -19.50 9.54
N ASP A 154 8.33 -20.40 9.86
CA ASP A 154 8.46 -21.84 9.58
C ASP A 154 8.43 -22.16 8.08
N ASP A 155 7.87 -21.25 7.26
CA ASP A 155 7.87 -21.38 5.80
C ASP A 155 9.24 -21.06 5.16
N LEU A 156 10.21 -20.56 5.93
CA LEU A 156 11.48 -20.06 5.39
C LEU A 156 12.27 -21.16 4.65
N GLU A 157 12.29 -22.38 5.19
CA GLU A 157 12.98 -23.50 4.56
C GLU A 157 12.38 -23.85 3.19
N MET A 158 11.05 -23.81 3.07
CA MET A 158 10.33 -24.16 1.83
C MET A 158 10.28 -23.01 0.83
N LEU A 159 10.05 -21.78 1.29
CA LEU A 159 9.80 -20.62 0.44
C LEU A 159 11.02 -19.72 0.23
N GLY A 160 12.07 -19.87 1.06
CA GLY A 160 13.24 -18.99 1.05
C GLY A 160 12.83 -17.51 1.20
N ILE A 161 13.45 -16.65 0.41
CA ILE A 161 13.17 -15.20 0.43
C ILE A 161 11.72 -14.85 0.16
N LYS A 162 10.94 -15.71 -0.52
CA LYS A 162 9.51 -15.49 -0.78
C LYS A 162 8.67 -15.47 0.49
N THR A 163 9.18 -15.96 1.62
CA THR A 163 8.54 -15.83 2.93
C THR A 163 8.28 -14.37 3.28
N PHE A 164 9.22 -13.48 2.96
CA PHE A 164 9.17 -12.04 3.26
C PHE A 164 8.63 -11.20 2.09
N PHE A 165 8.26 -11.84 0.99
CA PHE A 165 7.76 -11.10 -0.17
C PHE A 165 6.36 -10.52 0.12
N CYS A 166 6.25 -9.21 -0.03
CA CYS A 166 5.01 -8.45 -0.07
C CYS A 166 4.79 -7.86 -1.47
N SER A 167 3.60 -7.35 -1.73
CA SER A 167 3.34 -6.56 -2.93
C SER A 167 3.67 -5.08 -2.69
N ASN A 168 3.48 -4.24 -3.70
CA ASN A 168 3.53 -2.78 -3.57
C ASN A 168 2.27 -2.17 -2.92
N VAL A 169 1.41 -3.02 -2.35
CA VAL A 169 0.25 -2.67 -1.52
C VAL A 169 0.36 -3.51 -0.27
N CYS A 170 0.94 -2.95 0.79
CA CYS A 170 1.27 -3.67 2.02
C CYS A 170 0.87 -2.82 3.23
N ALA A 171 0.12 -3.41 4.16
CA ALA A 171 -0.23 -2.84 5.46
C ALA A 171 0.56 -3.54 6.58
N MET A 172 0.95 -2.80 7.60
CA MET A 172 1.61 -3.28 8.81
C MET A 172 1.25 -2.43 10.02
#